data_47dbc59218060cbb133e7a0a8e1ce9af
#
_entry.id   47dbc59218060cbb133e7a0a8e1ce9af
#
_cell.length_a   1.000
_cell.length_b   1.000
_cell.length_c   1.000
_cell.angle_alpha   90.00
_cell.angle_beta   90.00
_cell.angle_gamma   90.00
#
_symmetry.space_group_name_H-M   'P 1'
#
loop_
_entity.id
_entity.type
_entity.pdbx_description
1 polymer ?
#
loop_
_entity_poly.entity_id
_entity_poly.type
_entity_poly.pdbx_seq_one_letter_code
_entity_poly.pdbx_strand_id
1 'polypeptide(L)'
;MLEPTSKQFNDYFTPPNMDYSQYTNIIFIHSLVESSQFSSYCNDTTYPLVYDSNTSRDSIVEFISNFKNLNIKRVGFAFHGQVDNITYQPHVFLNMEPLFDVTDASTIIDTTDNYLFVKGLIQQFSLENMDFLACNLLQNTRWKAYFESLQSIGNVIVGASDDDTGNLKYGGDWIMENTTENIQSIYFNQTIVDYQHILDTIIYYNMDMIPAFAALKSDGSVVAWGNSNQVGNLPSPISNVMTIANTRNAFAAIKRDGSVATWGPTSPPSSVTNPNSNVVSIIGSEGSF
;
A
#
# COMPACT_ATOMS: atom_id res chain seq x y z
N MET A 1 15.34 21.27 16.37
CA MET A 1 14.36 20.35 15.78
C MET A 1 15.18 19.28 15.09
N LEU A 2 15.21 18.09 15.66
CA LEU A 2 15.88 16.94 15.05
C LEU A 2 14.88 16.39 14.02
N GLU A 3 15.27 16.39 12.75
CA GLU A 3 14.53 15.63 11.73
C GLU A 3 14.50 14.16 12.16
N PRO A 4 13.37 13.46 11.98
CA PRO A 4 13.37 12.02 12.17
C PRO A 4 14.34 11.43 11.15
N THR A 5 15.46 10.92 11.61
CA THR A 5 16.38 10.14 10.79
C THR A 5 15.59 8.99 10.19
N SER A 6 15.48 8.97 8.87
CA SER A 6 14.96 7.81 8.14
C SER A 6 15.75 6.59 8.61
N LYS A 7 15.07 5.63 9.25
CA LYS A 7 15.70 4.35 9.54
C LYS A 7 16.16 3.77 8.20
N GLN A 8 17.46 3.59 8.06
CA GLN A 8 18.00 2.99 6.85
C GLN A 8 17.62 1.49 6.85
N PHE A 9 17.47 0.92 5.66
CA PHE A 9 17.21 -0.50 5.45
C PHE A 9 18.08 -1.41 6.35
N ASN A 10 19.35 -1.05 6.59
CA ASN A 10 20.28 -1.76 7.48
C ASN A 10 19.84 -1.78 8.96
N ASP A 11 18.94 -0.90 9.40
CA ASP A 11 18.44 -0.87 10.79
C ASP A 11 17.40 -1.99 11.04
N TYR A 12 16.88 -2.60 9.98
CA TYR A 12 15.96 -3.74 10.03
C TYR A 12 16.67 -5.08 9.87
N PHE A 13 18.00 -5.08 9.57
CA PHE A 13 18.75 -6.32 9.34
C PHE A 13 19.37 -6.87 10.60
N THR A 14 19.14 -8.12 10.73
CA THR A 14 19.49 -9.04 11.79
C THR A 14 20.99 -9.27 11.98
N PRO A 15 21.40 -9.70 13.19
CA PRO A 15 22.80 -9.96 13.51
C PRO A 15 23.41 -11.03 12.59
N PRO A 16 24.72 -10.95 12.32
CA PRO A 16 25.43 -12.00 11.60
C PRO A 16 25.30 -13.32 12.39
N ASN A 17 24.81 -14.37 11.73
CA ASN A 17 24.55 -15.74 12.21
C ASN A 17 23.07 -16.06 12.54
N MET A 18 22.10 -15.40 11.96
CA MET A 18 20.71 -15.84 12.05
C MET A 18 20.51 -17.14 11.24
N ASP A 19 19.86 -18.12 11.85
CA ASP A 19 19.39 -19.31 11.14
C ASP A 19 18.08 -19.02 10.42
N TYR A 20 18.11 -19.03 9.09
CA TYR A 20 16.94 -18.79 8.25
C TYR A 20 16.20 -20.08 7.88
N SER A 21 16.67 -21.25 8.31
CA SER A 21 16.17 -22.57 7.87
C SER A 21 14.70 -22.84 8.25
N GLN A 22 14.18 -22.13 9.23
CA GLN A 22 12.78 -22.25 9.66
C GLN A 22 11.79 -21.58 8.70
N TYR A 23 12.26 -20.62 7.87
CA TYR A 23 11.36 -19.86 7.02
C TYR A 23 11.02 -20.61 5.72
N THR A 24 9.73 -20.62 5.41
CA THR A 24 9.16 -21.13 4.15
C THR A 24 8.48 -20.04 3.36
N ASN A 25 8.21 -18.89 4.00
CA ASN A 25 7.60 -17.73 3.39
C ASN A 25 8.46 -16.47 3.62
N ILE A 26 8.44 -15.56 2.67
CA ILE A 26 8.97 -14.21 2.81
C ILE A 26 7.83 -13.24 2.54
N ILE A 27 7.66 -12.22 3.38
CA ILE A 27 6.72 -11.15 3.11
C ILE A 27 7.45 -9.81 3.07
N PHE A 28 7.38 -9.14 1.91
CA PHE A 28 7.84 -7.77 1.74
C PHE A 28 6.81 -6.82 2.32
N ILE A 29 7.20 -6.01 3.29
CA ILE A 29 6.30 -5.09 3.99
C ILE A 29 6.77 -3.67 3.71
N HIS A 30 5.93 -2.87 3.05
CA HIS A 30 6.24 -1.47 2.84
C HIS A 30 6.23 -0.72 4.19
N SER A 31 7.18 0.19 4.39
CA SER A 31 7.39 0.92 5.65
C SER A 31 6.15 1.68 6.15
N LEU A 32 5.27 2.11 5.25
CA LEU A 32 4.00 2.74 5.61
C LEU A 32 3.04 1.75 6.31
N VAL A 33 3.02 0.49 5.90
CA VAL A 33 2.28 -0.59 6.58
C VAL A 33 2.94 -0.93 7.90
N GLU A 34 4.28 -0.97 7.93
CA GLU A 34 5.08 -1.28 9.12
C GLU A 34 4.95 -0.22 10.23
N SER A 35 4.46 0.98 9.92
CA SER A 35 4.21 2.02 10.94
C SER A 35 3.32 1.55 12.11
N SER A 36 2.54 0.49 11.89
CA SER A 36 1.70 -0.19 12.90
C SER A 36 2.35 -1.47 13.46
N GLN A 37 3.64 -1.67 13.26
CA GLN A 37 4.36 -2.88 13.69
C GLN A 37 3.82 -4.17 13.05
N PHE A 38 3.46 -4.09 11.78
CA PHE A 38 2.84 -5.19 11.03
C PHE A 38 3.70 -6.45 10.99
N SER A 39 5.03 -6.29 10.92
CA SER A 39 5.99 -7.39 10.97
C SER A 39 5.89 -8.25 12.22
N SER A 40 5.46 -7.66 13.36
CA SER A 40 5.32 -8.40 14.62
C SER A 40 4.19 -9.44 14.61
N TYR A 41 3.28 -9.34 13.66
CA TYR A 41 2.20 -10.30 13.48
C TYR A 41 2.59 -11.49 12.61
N CYS A 42 3.76 -11.50 11.98
CA CYS A 42 4.21 -12.65 11.21
C CYS A 42 4.38 -13.90 12.09
N ASN A 43 4.07 -15.07 11.54
CA ASN A 43 4.27 -16.34 12.21
C ASN A 43 5.74 -16.80 12.09
N ASP A 44 6.10 -17.87 12.82
CA ASP A 44 7.49 -18.36 12.92
C ASP A 44 8.07 -18.86 11.59
N THR A 45 7.23 -19.14 10.59
CA THR A 45 7.67 -19.63 9.28
C THR A 45 7.72 -18.53 8.21
N THR A 46 7.32 -17.32 8.55
CA THR A 46 7.29 -16.16 7.64
C THR A 46 8.35 -15.15 8.03
N TYR A 47 9.28 -14.88 7.11
CA TYR A 47 10.27 -13.82 7.30
C TYR A 47 9.72 -12.46 6.84
N PRO A 48 9.56 -11.48 7.75
CA PRO A 48 9.16 -10.12 7.38
C PRO A 48 10.37 -9.32 6.87
N LEU A 49 10.30 -8.84 5.64
CA LEU A 49 11.30 -7.99 5.03
C LEU A 49 10.70 -6.59 4.84
N VAL A 50 11.06 -5.67 5.73
CA VAL A 50 10.56 -4.28 5.66
C VAL A 50 11.39 -3.49 4.67
N TYR A 51 10.74 -2.72 3.79
CA TYR A 51 11.37 -1.86 2.80
C TYR A 51 10.66 -0.51 2.69
N ASP A 52 11.32 0.46 2.15
CA ASP A 52 10.71 1.70 1.65
C ASP A 52 11.06 1.90 0.16
N SER A 53 10.47 2.91 -0.45
CA SER A 53 10.67 3.17 -1.88
C SER A 53 12.11 3.56 -2.25
N ASN A 54 12.91 4.05 -1.28
CA ASN A 54 14.33 4.37 -1.50
C ASN A 54 15.25 3.15 -1.30
N THR A 55 14.71 2.04 -0.81
CA THR A 55 15.51 0.83 -0.58
C THR A 55 16.15 0.35 -1.86
N SER A 56 17.47 0.13 -1.83
CA SER A 56 18.23 -0.35 -2.98
C SER A 56 17.84 -1.79 -3.33
N ARG A 57 17.52 -2.03 -4.59
CA ARG A 57 17.26 -3.38 -5.12
C ARG A 57 18.46 -4.30 -4.93
N ASP A 58 19.67 -3.80 -5.15
CA ASP A 58 20.89 -4.59 -4.97
C ASP A 58 21.05 -5.05 -3.52
N SER A 59 20.75 -4.19 -2.55
CA SER A 59 20.78 -4.57 -1.12
C SER A 59 19.75 -5.66 -0.80
N ILE A 60 18.56 -5.60 -1.40
CA ILE A 60 17.56 -6.67 -1.25
C ILE A 60 18.04 -7.96 -1.88
N VAL A 61 18.61 -7.92 -3.10
CA VAL A 61 19.13 -9.11 -3.79
C VAL A 61 20.25 -9.77 -2.97
N GLU A 62 21.17 -8.97 -2.44
CA GLU A 62 22.24 -9.45 -1.54
C GLU A 62 21.64 -10.15 -0.32
N PHE A 63 20.69 -9.50 0.34
CA PHE A 63 20.04 -10.08 1.51
C PHE A 63 19.28 -11.38 1.21
N ILE A 64 18.48 -11.42 0.15
CA ILE A 64 17.71 -12.60 -0.25
C ILE A 64 18.63 -13.78 -0.59
N SER A 65 19.89 -13.53 -0.93
CA SER A 65 20.87 -14.59 -1.16
C SER A 65 21.04 -15.54 0.04
N ASN A 66 20.75 -15.08 1.26
CA ASN A 66 20.74 -15.91 2.47
C ASN A 66 19.68 -17.03 2.43
N PHE A 67 18.63 -16.86 1.63
CA PHE A 67 17.53 -17.84 1.48
C PHE A 67 17.72 -18.79 0.28
N LYS A 68 18.76 -18.60 -0.53
CA LYS A 68 18.93 -19.29 -1.83
C LYS A 68 18.82 -20.81 -1.77
N ASN A 69 19.26 -21.42 -0.66
CA ASN A 69 19.26 -22.87 -0.50
C ASN A 69 18.12 -23.36 0.41
N LEU A 70 17.19 -22.48 0.76
CA LEU A 70 16.06 -22.80 1.60
C LEU A 70 14.83 -23.13 0.76
N ASN A 71 13.88 -23.81 1.37
CA ASN A 71 12.63 -24.21 0.72
C ASN A 71 11.58 -23.09 0.85
N ILE A 72 11.88 -21.91 0.28
CA ILE A 72 10.89 -20.83 0.20
C ILE A 72 9.84 -21.20 -0.82
N LYS A 73 8.58 -21.27 -0.39
CA LYS A 73 7.44 -21.67 -1.22
C LYS A 73 6.57 -20.51 -1.62
N ARG A 74 6.55 -19.45 -0.81
CA ARG A 74 5.60 -18.36 -0.94
C ARG A 74 6.28 -17.02 -0.67
N VAL A 75 5.93 -16.02 -1.49
CA VAL A 75 6.35 -14.63 -1.29
C VAL A 75 5.10 -13.75 -1.27
N GLY A 76 5.00 -12.90 -0.25
CA GLY A 76 3.94 -11.88 -0.13
C GLY A 76 4.49 -10.47 -0.30
N PHE A 77 3.64 -9.55 -0.75
CA PHE A 77 3.90 -8.12 -0.82
C PHE A 77 2.79 -7.39 -0.10
N ALA A 78 3.07 -6.81 1.06
CA ALA A 78 2.12 -6.03 1.85
C ALA A 78 2.41 -4.54 1.67
N PHE A 79 1.45 -3.83 1.08
CA PHE A 79 1.53 -2.40 0.82
C PHE A 79 0.12 -1.79 0.81
N HIS A 80 0.04 -0.47 0.84
CA HIS A 80 -1.25 0.19 0.71
C HIS A 80 -1.72 0.18 -0.74
N GLY A 81 -2.91 -0.37 -0.98
CA GLY A 81 -3.57 -0.33 -2.28
C GLY A 81 -3.89 1.13 -2.63
N GLN A 82 -3.42 1.59 -3.79
CA GLN A 82 -3.79 2.90 -4.30
C GLN A 82 -5.00 2.74 -5.19
N VAL A 83 -6.16 3.21 -4.73
CA VAL A 83 -7.34 3.42 -5.58
C VAL A 83 -7.30 4.85 -6.09
N ASP A 84 -6.35 5.16 -6.94
CA ASP A 84 -6.41 6.34 -7.76
C ASP A 84 -6.90 5.95 -9.16
N ASN A 85 -8.17 6.20 -9.42
CA ASN A 85 -8.79 5.96 -10.72
C ASN A 85 -8.29 6.91 -11.82
N ILE A 86 -7.44 7.90 -11.51
CA ILE A 86 -6.98 8.93 -12.43
C ILE A 86 -5.55 8.69 -12.89
N THR A 87 -4.64 8.32 -11.99
CA THR A 87 -3.22 8.21 -12.35
C THR A 87 -2.75 6.78 -12.59
N TYR A 88 -3.49 5.77 -12.14
CA TYR A 88 -3.17 4.34 -12.36
C TYR A 88 -1.67 4.00 -12.15
N GLN A 89 -1.01 4.71 -11.24
CA GLN A 89 0.40 4.43 -10.96
C GLN A 89 0.51 3.11 -10.22
N PRO A 90 1.31 2.17 -10.70
CA PRO A 90 1.62 0.99 -9.91
C PRO A 90 2.35 1.40 -8.64
N HIS A 91 2.29 0.54 -7.62
CA HIS A 91 2.99 0.75 -6.37
C HIS A 91 4.48 1.07 -6.62
N VAL A 92 4.97 2.17 -6.03
CA VAL A 92 6.40 2.52 -6.06
C VAL A 92 7.13 1.56 -5.14
N PHE A 93 8.06 0.80 -5.69
CA PHE A 93 8.72 -0.31 -5.02
C PHE A 93 10.17 0.05 -4.68
N LEU A 94 11.15 -0.63 -5.23
CA LEU A 94 12.56 -0.41 -4.93
C LEU A 94 13.17 0.65 -5.86
N ASN A 95 14.21 1.35 -5.41
CA ASN A 95 14.93 2.40 -6.14
C ASN A 95 14.03 3.55 -6.62
N MET A 96 12.92 3.85 -5.92
CA MET A 96 11.91 4.84 -6.36
C MET A 96 11.28 4.52 -7.72
N GLU A 97 11.33 3.27 -8.16
CA GLU A 97 10.75 2.81 -9.41
C GLU A 97 9.43 2.07 -9.16
N PRO A 98 8.50 2.08 -10.12
CA PRO A 98 7.26 1.31 -9.98
C PRO A 98 7.55 -0.20 -9.91
N LEU A 99 6.65 -0.95 -9.26
CA LEU A 99 6.73 -2.40 -9.19
C LEU A 99 6.67 -3.05 -10.58
N PHE A 100 5.88 -2.47 -11.48
CA PHE A 100 5.81 -2.80 -12.89
C PHE A 100 5.43 -1.57 -13.72
N ASP A 101 5.59 -1.62 -15.03
CA ASP A 101 5.17 -0.57 -15.93
C ASP A 101 4.39 -1.16 -17.12
N VAL A 102 3.67 -0.31 -17.85
CA VAL A 102 2.80 -0.71 -18.97
C VAL A 102 3.03 0.22 -20.17
N THR A 103 2.96 -0.33 -21.39
CA THR A 103 3.03 0.47 -22.63
C THR A 103 1.69 1.14 -22.97
N ASP A 104 0.60 0.52 -22.56
CA ASP A 104 -0.79 0.96 -22.77
C ASP A 104 -1.66 0.51 -21.58
N ALA A 105 -2.97 0.41 -21.76
CA ALA A 105 -3.88 0.03 -20.68
C ALA A 105 -3.65 -1.38 -20.10
N SER A 106 -2.94 -2.27 -20.79
CA SER A 106 -2.85 -3.68 -20.42
C SER A 106 -1.55 -4.41 -20.76
N THR A 107 -0.67 -3.82 -21.56
CA THR A 107 0.58 -4.50 -21.95
C THR A 107 1.71 -4.21 -20.98
N ILE A 108 2.13 -5.21 -20.23
CA ILE A 108 3.21 -5.12 -19.24
C ILE A 108 4.57 -4.96 -19.94
N ILE A 109 5.38 -4.03 -19.42
CA ILE A 109 6.79 -3.92 -19.80
C ILE A 109 7.60 -4.88 -18.94
N ASP A 110 7.94 -6.03 -19.49
CA ASP A 110 8.60 -7.15 -18.79
C ASP A 110 10.13 -7.00 -18.68
N THR A 111 10.65 -5.84 -19.04
CA THR A 111 12.08 -5.51 -19.01
C THR A 111 12.44 -4.48 -17.96
N THR A 112 11.47 -3.96 -17.21
CA THR A 112 11.77 -3.05 -16.08
C THR A 112 12.46 -3.81 -14.96
N ASP A 113 13.35 -3.13 -14.28
CA ASP A 113 14.21 -3.76 -13.27
C ASP A 113 13.44 -4.40 -12.11
N ASN A 114 12.35 -3.74 -11.65
CA ASN A 114 11.52 -4.31 -10.59
C ASN A 114 10.68 -5.51 -11.07
N TYR A 115 10.21 -5.49 -12.34
CA TYR A 115 9.58 -6.66 -12.92
C TYR A 115 10.55 -7.85 -12.99
N LEU A 116 11.78 -7.61 -13.47
CA LEU A 116 12.83 -8.63 -13.56
C LEU A 116 13.23 -9.15 -12.19
N PHE A 117 13.25 -8.29 -11.17
CA PHE A 117 13.48 -8.71 -9.79
C PHE A 117 12.40 -9.67 -9.30
N VAL A 118 11.10 -9.33 -9.46
CA VAL A 118 9.99 -10.20 -9.05
C VAL A 118 10.00 -11.52 -9.83
N LYS A 119 10.23 -11.48 -11.13
CA LYS A 119 10.44 -12.66 -11.97
C LYS A 119 11.58 -13.54 -11.44
N GLY A 120 12.68 -12.90 -11.03
CA GLY A 120 13.83 -13.57 -10.43
C GLY A 120 13.48 -14.32 -9.14
N LEU A 121 12.63 -13.75 -8.28
CA LEU A 121 12.14 -14.44 -7.06
C LEU A 121 11.37 -15.72 -7.39
N ILE A 122 10.45 -15.65 -8.35
CA ILE A 122 9.66 -16.81 -8.79
C ILE A 122 10.59 -17.95 -9.25
N GLN A 123 11.57 -17.60 -10.08
CA GLN A 123 12.49 -18.57 -10.67
C GLN A 123 13.51 -19.13 -9.66
N GLN A 124 14.09 -18.24 -8.83
CA GLN A 124 15.12 -18.63 -7.85
C GLN A 124 14.58 -19.62 -6.83
N PHE A 125 13.38 -19.38 -6.33
CA PHE A 125 12.77 -20.21 -5.28
C PHE A 125 11.83 -21.28 -5.84
N SER A 126 11.52 -21.25 -7.14
CA SER A 126 10.48 -22.12 -7.72
C SER A 126 9.15 -21.96 -6.93
N LEU A 127 8.73 -20.72 -6.76
CA LEU A 127 7.58 -20.36 -5.91
C LEU A 127 6.33 -21.12 -6.32
N GLU A 128 5.59 -21.58 -5.33
CA GLU A 128 4.25 -22.14 -5.51
C GLU A 128 3.21 -21.02 -5.53
N ASN A 129 3.36 -20.02 -4.65
CA ASN A 129 2.43 -18.89 -4.53
C ASN A 129 3.17 -17.55 -4.42
N MET A 130 2.49 -16.51 -4.91
CA MET A 130 2.88 -15.11 -4.73
C MET A 130 1.64 -14.29 -4.43
N ASP A 131 1.59 -13.58 -3.30
CA ASP A 131 0.40 -12.87 -2.86
C ASP A 131 0.64 -11.37 -2.75
N PHE A 132 -0.33 -10.58 -3.22
CA PHE A 132 -0.31 -9.14 -3.16
C PHE A 132 -1.36 -8.67 -2.14
N LEU A 133 -0.88 -8.40 -0.90
CA LEU A 133 -1.70 -8.00 0.22
C LEU A 133 -1.90 -6.48 0.16
N ALA A 134 -2.89 -6.06 -0.59
CA ALA A 134 -3.30 -4.67 -0.71
C ALA A 134 -4.75 -4.60 -1.20
N CYS A 135 -5.48 -3.56 -0.78
CA CYS A 135 -6.90 -3.42 -1.10
C CYS A 135 -7.16 -3.22 -2.60
N ASN A 136 -8.23 -3.85 -3.09
CA ASN A 136 -8.87 -3.55 -4.37
C ASN A 136 -8.02 -3.75 -5.64
N LEU A 137 -6.92 -4.50 -5.60
CA LEU A 137 -6.01 -4.65 -6.75
C LEU A 137 -6.70 -5.28 -7.97
N LEU A 138 -7.60 -6.24 -7.75
CA LEU A 138 -8.33 -6.91 -8.83
C LEU A 138 -9.39 -6.03 -9.50
N GLN A 139 -9.66 -4.84 -8.98
CA GLN A 139 -10.54 -3.88 -9.67
C GLN A 139 -9.81 -3.13 -10.79
N ASN A 140 -8.47 -3.19 -10.83
CA ASN A 140 -7.65 -2.49 -11.80
C ASN A 140 -7.14 -3.42 -12.92
N THR A 141 -7.36 -3.06 -14.18
CA THR A 141 -6.99 -3.87 -15.35
C THR A 141 -5.48 -4.03 -15.51
N ARG A 142 -4.67 -3.05 -15.10
CA ARG A 142 -3.20 -3.12 -15.18
C ARG A 142 -2.63 -4.10 -14.16
N TRP A 143 -3.20 -4.11 -12.94
CA TRP A 143 -2.85 -5.12 -11.95
C TRP A 143 -3.22 -6.53 -12.41
N LYS A 144 -4.41 -6.71 -13.01
CA LYS A 144 -4.79 -8.01 -13.59
C LYS A 144 -3.79 -8.47 -14.65
N ALA A 145 -3.43 -7.60 -15.59
CA ALA A 145 -2.45 -7.91 -16.62
C ALA A 145 -1.07 -8.27 -16.03
N TYR A 146 -0.65 -7.57 -14.96
CA TYR A 146 0.58 -7.89 -14.24
C TYR A 146 0.52 -9.28 -13.60
N PHE A 147 -0.56 -9.63 -12.93
CA PHE A 147 -0.74 -10.94 -12.32
C PHE A 147 -0.75 -12.05 -13.36
N GLU A 148 -1.46 -11.88 -14.48
CA GLU A 148 -1.45 -12.82 -15.60
C GLU A 148 -0.03 -13.01 -16.18
N SER A 149 0.72 -11.92 -16.30
CA SER A 149 2.12 -11.97 -16.73
C SER A 149 2.99 -12.79 -15.78
N LEU A 150 2.86 -12.58 -14.46
CA LEU A 150 3.60 -13.35 -13.45
C LEU A 150 3.21 -14.84 -13.45
N GLN A 151 1.91 -15.15 -13.57
CA GLN A 151 1.42 -16.54 -13.63
C GLN A 151 1.98 -17.32 -14.83
N SER A 152 2.36 -16.62 -15.91
CA SER A 152 3.03 -17.24 -17.05
C SER A 152 4.46 -17.69 -16.74
N ILE A 153 5.02 -17.28 -15.60
CA ILE A 153 6.38 -17.58 -15.16
C ILE A 153 6.33 -18.78 -14.18
N GLY A 154 6.64 -19.98 -14.63
CA GLY A 154 6.88 -21.13 -13.73
C GLY A 154 5.64 -21.71 -13.03
N ASN A 155 4.44 -21.46 -13.50
CA ASN A 155 3.16 -21.93 -12.93
C ASN A 155 2.89 -21.43 -11.49
N VAL A 156 3.42 -20.28 -11.10
CA VAL A 156 3.14 -19.67 -9.80
C VAL A 156 1.67 -19.28 -9.70
N ILE A 157 1.02 -19.55 -8.57
CA ILE A 157 -0.32 -19.05 -8.26
C ILE A 157 -0.17 -17.64 -7.71
N VAL A 158 -0.83 -16.66 -8.33
CA VAL A 158 -0.82 -15.27 -7.85
C VAL A 158 -2.14 -14.96 -7.15
N GLY A 159 -2.05 -14.62 -5.87
CA GLY A 159 -3.17 -14.21 -5.02
C GLY A 159 -3.28 -12.69 -4.93
N ALA A 160 -4.50 -12.16 -5.03
CA ALA A 160 -4.81 -10.75 -4.85
C ALA A 160 -6.28 -10.55 -4.47
N SER A 161 -6.60 -9.39 -3.86
CA SER A 161 -7.94 -9.05 -3.41
C SER A 161 -8.68 -8.11 -4.37
N ASP A 162 -10.02 -8.22 -4.41
CA ASP A 162 -10.91 -7.28 -5.08
C ASP A 162 -11.67 -6.36 -4.11
N ASP A 163 -11.41 -6.48 -2.81
CA ASP A 163 -11.97 -5.64 -1.74
C ASP A 163 -10.90 -5.18 -0.72
N ASP A 164 -11.30 -4.88 0.51
CA ASP A 164 -10.41 -4.34 1.53
C ASP A 164 -9.65 -5.46 2.26
N THR A 165 -8.33 -5.53 2.05
CA THR A 165 -7.45 -6.46 2.75
C THR A 165 -7.08 -5.94 4.13
N GLY A 166 -7.24 -6.75 5.17
CA GLY A 166 -6.86 -6.37 6.54
C GLY A 166 -7.78 -6.94 7.63
N ASN A 167 -7.89 -6.22 8.74
CA ASN A 167 -8.67 -6.71 9.87
C ASN A 167 -10.17 -6.60 9.63
N LEU A 168 -10.89 -7.71 9.87
CA LEU A 168 -12.35 -7.82 9.72
C LEU A 168 -13.13 -6.74 10.52
N LYS A 169 -12.63 -6.34 11.69
CA LYS A 169 -13.25 -5.29 12.51
C LYS A 169 -13.30 -3.93 11.81
N TYR A 170 -12.40 -3.70 10.88
CA TYR A 170 -12.27 -2.45 10.11
C TYR A 170 -12.78 -2.58 8.68
N GLY A 171 -13.45 -3.69 8.35
CA GLY A 171 -14.11 -3.91 7.07
C GLY A 171 -13.28 -4.70 6.07
N GLY A 172 -12.07 -5.10 6.42
CA GLY A 172 -11.22 -5.93 5.57
C GLY A 172 -11.31 -7.41 5.92
N ASP A 173 -10.65 -8.23 5.13
CA ASP A 173 -10.37 -9.63 5.46
C ASP A 173 -8.98 -10.05 4.92
N TRP A 174 -8.66 -11.32 5.01
CA TRP A 174 -7.39 -11.88 4.54
C TRP A 174 -7.60 -12.91 3.42
N ILE A 175 -8.66 -12.74 2.65
CA ILE A 175 -8.98 -13.60 1.51
C ILE A 175 -8.36 -13.01 0.25
N MET A 176 -7.78 -13.86 -0.57
CA MET A 176 -7.36 -13.51 -1.94
C MET A 176 -8.46 -14.00 -2.88
N GLU A 177 -9.34 -13.10 -3.33
CA GLU A 177 -10.60 -13.46 -4.00
C GLU A 177 -10.38 -14.27 -5.29
N ASN A 178 -9.33 -13.95 -6.05
CA ASN A 178 -9.04 -14.71 -7.27
C ASN A 178 -8.59 -16.16 -7.04
N THR A 179 -8.14 -16.49 -5.83
CA THR A 179 -7.75 -17.85 -5.43
C THR A 179 -8.68 -18.45 -4.39
N THR A 180 -9.55 -17.65 -3.78
CA THR A 180 -10.41 -17.99 -2.64
C THR A 180 -9.65 -18.46 -1.40
N GLU A 181 -8.36 -18.15 -1.31
CA GLU A 181 -7.50 -18.59 -0.21
C GLU A 181 -7.47 -17.55 0.89
N ASN A 182 -7.72 -17.98 2.13
CA ASN A 182 -7.50 -17.15 3.30
C ASN A 182 -6.04 -17.25 3.73
N ILE A 183 -5.29 -16.17 3.54
CA ILE A 183 -3.84 -16.12 3.80
C ILE A 183 -3.49 -15.76 5.25
N GLN A 184 -4.47 -15.50 6.12
CA GLN A 184 -4.24 -15.06 7.49
C GLN A 184 -3.27 -15.98 8.25
N SER A 185 -3.58 -17.28 8.33
CA SER A 185 -2.73 -18.24 9.05
C SER A 185 -1.48 -18.65 8.27
N ILE A 186 -1.40 -18.30 7.00
CA ILE A 186 -0.24 -18.61 6.16
C ILE A 186 0.92 -17.69 6.51
N TYR A 187 0.65 -16.39 6.63
CA TYR A 187 1.67 -15.39 6.93
C TYR A 187 1.73 -14.98 8.39
N PHE A 188 0.61 -15.04 9.11
CA PHE A 188 0.47 -14.39 10.39
C PHE A 188 0.19 -15.36 11.54
N ASN A 189 0.56 -14.96 12.73
CA ASN A 189 0.16 -15.60 13.96
C ASN A 189 -1.22 -15.10 14.44
N GLN A 190 -1.72 -15.65 15.56
CA GLN A 190 -3.05 -15.33 16.05
C GLN A 190 -3.22 -13.86 16.46
N THR A 191 -2.14 -13.14 16.77
CA THR A 191 -2.22 -11.74 17.21
C THR A 191 -2.52 -10.77 16.06
N ILE A 192 -2.56 -11.23 14.80
CA ILE A 192 -2.99 -10.40 13.66
C ILE A 192 -4.41 -9.85 13.83
N VAL A 193 -5.24 -10.47 14.68
CA VAL A 193 -6.57 -9.94 15.04
C VAL A 193 -6.51 -8.61 15.81
N ASP A 194 -5.34 -8.27 16.35
CA ASP A 194 -5.08 -7.00 17.03
C ASP A 194 -4.62 -5.90 16.06
N TYR A 195 -4.33 -6.23 14.81
CA TYR A 195 -4.03 -5.24 13.76
C TYR A 195 -5.23 -4.32 13.56
N GLN A 196 -5.04 -3.01 13.75
CA GLN A 196 -6.15 -2.05 13.86
C GLN A 196 -6.47 -1.32 12.54
N HIS A 197 -6.06 -1.89 11.40
CA HIS A 197 -6.14 -1.23 10.11
C HIS A 197 -6.56 -2.19 9.00
N ILE A 198 -6.85 -1.62 7.84
CA ILE A 198 -6.84 -2.27 6.52
C ILE A 198 -5.62 -1.75 5.74
N LEU A 199 -5.24 -2.45 4.68
CA LEU A 199 -4.10 -2.09 3.84
C LEU A 199 -4.49 -1.05 2.79
N ASP A 200 -5.30 -0.07 3.19
CA ASP A 200 -5.73 1.05 2.36
C ASP A 200 -5.24 2.37 2.96
N THR A 201 -4.38 3.06 2.21
CA THR A 201 -4.04 4.47 2.43
C THR A 201 -4.18 5.19 1.11
N ILE A 202 -5.17 6.04 1.03
CA ILE A 202 -5.42 6.85 -0.15
C ILE A 202 -4.60 8.13 -0.01
N ILE A 203 -3.66 8.36 -0.95
CA ILE A 203 -2.94 9.62 -1.08
C ILE A 203 -3.65 10.47 -2.13
N TYR A 204 -4.15 11.62 -1.72
CA TYR A 204 -4.78 12.60 -2.60
C TYR A 204 -3.76 13.68 -2.96
N TYR A 205 -3.67 14.04 -4.23
CA TYR A 205 -2.81 15.13 -4.68
C TYR A 205 -3.51 15.96 -5.75
N ASN A 206 -3.16 17.22 -5.85
CA ASN A 206 -3.62 18.08 -6.92
C ASN A 206 -2.54 18.22 -8.01
N MET A 207 -2.97 18.31 -9.26
CA MET A 207 -2.08 18.38 -10.44
C MET A 207 -1.76 19.83 -10.81
N ASP A 208 -1.11 20.59 -9.91
CA ASP A 208 -0.59 21.92 -10.27
C ASP A 208 0.94 21.91 -10.37
N MET A 209 1.54 22.96 -10.94
CA MET A 209 3.00 23.09 -11.08
C MET A 209 3.75 23.05 -9.74
N ILE A 210 3.06 23.29 -8.62
CA ILE A 210 3.57 23.12 -7.26
C ILE A 210 2.52 22.34 -6.47
N PRO A 211 2.63 21.01 -6.42
CA PRO A 211 1.56 20.16 -5.88
C PRO A 211 1.41 20.28 -4.36
N ALA A 212 0.19 20.10 -3.89
CA ALA A 212 -0.15 19.84 -2.51
C ALA A 212 -0.70 18.41 -2.38
N PHE A 213 -0.47 17.80 -1.24
CA PHE A 213 -0.82 16.42 -0.96
C PHE A 213 -1.64 16.33 0.32
N ALA A 214 -2.55 15.39 0.37
CA ALA A 214 -3.23 14.98 1.59
C ALA A 214 -3.25 13.46 1.67
N ALA A 215 -2.91 12.91 2.81
CA ALA A 215 -3.02 11.48 3.07
C ALA A 215 -4.08 11.23 4.13
N LEU A 216 -5.02 10.35 3.83
CA LEU A 216 -5.95 9.79 4.78
C LEU A 216 -5.30 8.54 5.37
N LYS A 217 -5.11 8.55 6.68
CA LYS A 217 -4.59 7.39 7.41
C LYS A 217 -5.71 6.42 7.77
N SER A 218 -5.37 5.17 7.96
CA SER A 218 -6.27 4.10 8.38
C SER A 218 -6.99 4.36 9.72
N ASP A 219 -6.41 5.20 10.60
CA ASP A 219 -7.06 5.65 11.84
C ASP A 219 -8.10 6.78 11.60
N GLY A 220 -8.33 7.17 10.35
CA GLY A 220 -9.22 8.26 9.97
C GLY A 220 -8.66 9.65 10.21
N SER A 221 -7.37 9.78 10.58
CA SER A 221 -6.69 11.08 10.65
C SER A 221 -6.17 11.49 9.27
N VAL A 222 -5.96 12.80 9.06
CA VAL A 222 -5.43 13.35 7.81
C VAL A 222 -4.14 14.09 8.09
N VAL A 223 -3.16 13.93 7.22
CA VAL A 223 -1.97 14.77 7.12
C VAL A 223 -1.95 15.44 5.76
N ALA A 224 -1.51 16.70 5.70
CA ALA A 224 -1.38 17.43 4.46
C ALA A 224 -0.02 18.14 4.41
N TRP A 225 0.57 18.21 3.21
CA TRP A 225 1.86 18.84 2.98
C TRP A 225 1.96 19.39 1.55
N GLY A 226 3.02 20.12 1.24
CA GLY A 226 3.25 20.71 -0.08
C GLY A 226 3.05 22.22 -0.10
N ASN A 227 2.45 22.75 -1.17
CA ASN A 227 2.29 24.20 -1.36
C ASN A 227 1.34 24.80 -0.31
N SER A 228 1.86 25.71 0.53
CA SER A 228 1.11 26.34 1.61
C SER A 228 -0.11 27.14 1.14
N ASN A 229 -0.09 27.68 -0.08
CA ASN A 229 -1.22 28.43 -0.64
C ASN A 229 -2.39 27.52 -1.05
N GLN A 230 -2.12 26.25 -1.30
CA GLN A 230 -3.11 25.23 -1.69
C GLN A 230 -3.51 24.35 -0.52
N VAL A 231 -2.56 24.02 0.35
CA VAL A 231 -2.82 23.23 1.57
C VAL A 231 -3.67 24.05 2.55
N GLY A 232 -3.51 25.38 2.54
CA GLY A 232 -4.20 26.24 3.49
C GLY A 232 -3.90 25.86 4.95
N ASN A 233 -4.81 26.17 5.84
CA ASN A 233 -4.75 25.69 7.22
C ASN A 233 -5.58 24.40 7.32
N LEU A 234 -4.91 23.26 7.41
CA LEU A 234 -5.60 22.01 7.76
C LEU A 234 -6.37 22.25 9.07
N PRO A 235 -7.71 22.09 9.11
CA PRO A 235 -8.46 22.26 10.34
C PRO A 235 -7.95 21.25 11.35
N SER A 236 -7.28 21.70 12.42
CA SER A 236 -6.60 20.81 13.37
C SER A 236 -7.53 20.38 14.50
N PRO A 237 -7.47 19.11 14.88
CA PRO A 237 -7.11 17.92 14.11
C PRO A 237 -8.32 17.40 13.30
N ILE A 238 -8.12 17.05 12.05
CA ILE A 238 -9.13 16.32 11.28
C ILE A 238 -9.00 14.84 11.63
N SER A 239 -10.08 14.27 12.15
CA SER A 239 -10.17 12.86 12.49
C SER A 239 -11.53 12.28 12.08
N ASN A 240 -11.67 10.97 12.13
CA ASN A 240 -12.87 10.24 11.71
C ASN A 240 -13.24 10.50 10.24
N VAL A 241 -12.24 10.69 9.39
CA VAL A 241 -12.44 10.87 7.95
C VAL A 241 -12.66 9.50 7.30
N MET A 242 -13.62 9.42 6.37
CA MET A 242 -13.88 8.25 5.55
C MET A 242 -13.27 8.37 4.17
N THR A 243 -13.29 9.57 3.60
CA THR A 243 -12.77 9.82 2.25
C THR A 243 -12.38 11.28 2.08
N ILE A 244 -11.50 11.53 1.12
CA ILE A 244 -11.08 12.87 0.71
C ILE A 244 -11.37 13.02 -0.79
N ALA A 245 -11.83 14.19 -1.18
CA ALA A 245 -11.87 14.63 -2.57
C ALA A 245 -10.98 15.86 -2.72
N ASN A 246 -10.45 16.10 -3.90
CA ASN A 246 -9.63 17.26 -4.20
C ASN A 246 -10.09 17.97 -5.47
N THR A 247 -9.83 19.26 -5.49
CA THR A 247 -9.86 20.11 -6.67
C THR A 247 -8.43 20.50 -7.01
N ARG A 248 -8.25 21.36 -8.00
CA ARG A 248 -6.92 21.91 -8.32
C ARG A 248 -6.27 22.62 -7.13
N ASN A 249 -7.04 23.28 -6.25
CA ASN A 249 -6.51 24.18 -5.23
C ASN A 249 -7.00 23.89 -3.80
N ALA A 250 -7.86 22.90 -3.60
CA ALA A 250 -8.46 22.61 -2.29
C ALA A 250 -8.73 21.13 -2.09
N PHE A 251 -8.93 20.77 -0.83
CA PHE A 251 -9.35 19.44 -0.41
C PHE A 251 -10.64 19.50 0.40
N ALA A 252 -11.43 18.44 0.33
CA ALA A 252 -12.62 18.22 1.15
C ALA A 252 -12.62 16.81 1.69
N ALA A 253 -12.96 16.65 2.96
CA ALA A 253 -13.05 15.36 3.63
C ALA A 253 -14.47 15.11 4.13
N ILE A 254 -15.00 13.91 3.89
CA ILE A 254 -16.22 13.42 4.53
C ILE A 254 -15.84 12.69 5.80
N LYS A 255 -16.47 13.05 6.92
CA LYS A 255 -16.29 12.36 8.19
C LYS A 255 -17.36 11.30 8.40
N ARG A 256 -17.09 10.36 9.32
CA ARG A 256 -18.01 9.27 9.68
C ARG A 256 -19.38 9.75 10.20
N ASP A 257 -19.46 10.99 10.71
CA ASP A 257 -20.73 11.62 11.13
C ASP A 257 -21.48 12.30 9.97
N GLY A 258 -21.02 12.14 8.74
CA GLY A 258 -21.61 12.74 7.53
C GLY A 258 -21.29 14.22 7.35
N SER A 259 -20.47 14.84 8.20
CA SER A 259 -20.03 16.21 8.03
C SER A 259 -18.86 16.32 7.06
N VAL A 260 -18.68 17.50 6.46
CA VAL A 260 -17.58 17.82 5.54
C VAL A 260 -16.65 18.84 6.17
N ALA A 261 -15.35 18.57 6.09
CA ALA A 261 -14.30 19.54 6.37
C ALA A 261 -13.54 19.87 5.08
N THR A 262 -13.20 21.12 4.87
CA THR A 262 -12.39 21.55 3.72
C THR A 262 -11.15 22.29 4.17
N TRP A 263 -10.11 22.28 3.35
CA TRP A 263 -8.92 23.11 3.50
C TRP A 263 -8.39 23.53 2.12
N GLY A 264 -7.70 24.66 2.09
CA GLY A 264 -7.40 25.40 0.88
C GLY A 264 -8.27 26.65 0.76
N PRO A 265 -8.29 27.31 -0.39
CA PRO A 265 -9.00 28.59 -0.58
C PRO A 265 -10.53 28.49 -0.66
N THR A 266 -11.10 27.30 -0.56
CA THR A 266 -12.56 27.08 -0.63
C THR A 266 -13.14 26.78 0.75
N SER A 267 -14.38 27.24 0.99
CA SER A 267 -15.14 26.93 2.20
C SER A 267 -16.44 26.20 1.83
N PRO A 268 -16.80 25.14 2.55
CA PRO A 268 -18.03 24.41 2.29
C PRO A 268 -19.25 25.24 2.77
N PRO A 269 -20.44 25.05 2.20
CA PRO A 269 -21.66 25.61 2.72
C PRO A 269 -21.97 25.04 4.12
N SER A 270 -22.59 25.87 4.98
CA SER A 270 -22.91 25.44 6.36
C SER A 270 -23.83 24.22 6.45
N SER A 271 -24.62 23.98 5.40
CA SER A 271 -25.49 22.80 5.31
C SER A 271 -24.78 21.45 5.35
N VAL A 272 -23.48 21.40 5.01
CA VAL A 272 -22.70 20.16 4.99
C VAL A 272 -21.62 20.08 6.08
N THR A 273 -21.44 21.14 6.87
CA THR A 273 -20.38 21.18 7.91
C THR A 273 -20.82 20.65 9.27
N ASN A 274 -22.11 20.48 9.48
CA ASN A 274 -22.65 20.02 10.75
C ASN A 274 -22.61 18.48 10.84
N PRO A 275 -22.42 17.90 12.04
CA PRO A 275 -22.65 16.48 12.27
C PRO A 275 -24.05 16.07 11.80
N ASN A 276 -24.17 14.88 11.22
CA ASN A 276 -25.42 14.36 10.63
C ASN A 276 -25.92 15.11 9.37
N SER A 277 -25.03 15.83 8.66
CA SER A 277 -25.36 16.39 7.34
C SER A 277 -25.63 15.30 6.30
N ASN A 278 -25.33 14.03 6.63
CA ASN A 278 -25.57 12.83 5.81
C ASN A 278 -24.94 12.90 4.41
N VAL A 279 -23.80 13.58 4.28
CA VAL A 279 -23.04 13.58 3.03
C VAL A 279 -22.42 12.21 2.82
N VAL A 280 -22.67 11.58 1.69
CA VAL A 280 -22.20 10.24 1.34
C VAL A 280 -21.12 10.23 0.26
N SER A 281 -21.04 11.29 -0.56
CA SER A 281 -19.99 11.44 -1.56
C SER A 281 -19.72 12.91 -1.88
N ILE A 282 -18.48 13.19 -2.31
CA ILE A 282 -18.04 14.49 -2.83
C ILE A 282 -17.25 14.21 -4.11
N ILE A 283 -17.48 15.03 -5.11
CA ILE A 283 -16.70 15.00 -6.36
C ILE A 283 -16.06 16.36 -6.53
N GLY A 284 -14.76 16.38 -6.74
CA GLY A 284 -14.01 17.57 -7.08
C GLY A 284 -13.97 17.78 -8.60
N SER A 285 -14.11 19.03 -9.01
CA SER A 285 -13.83 19.48 -10.38
C SER A 285 -12.53 20.28 -10.41
N GLU A 286 -12.19 20.89 -11.55
CA GLU A 286 -10.97 21.71 -11.65
C GLU A 286 -10.94 22.86 -10.62
N GLY A 287 -12.06 23.47 -10.29
CA GLY A 287 -12.11 24.65 -9.43
C GLY A 287 -13.11 24.59 -8.26
N SER A 288 -13.93 23.54 -8.11
CA SER A 288 -14.97 23.45 -7.05
C SER A 288 -15.33 22.00 -6.70
N PHE A 289 -15.96 21.86 -5.52
CA PHE A 289 -16.58 20.61 -5.07
C PHE A 289 -18.07 20.62 -5.34
#